data_9dffb7722f56d900d52a5b02ad651d91
#
_entry.id   9dffb7722f56d900d52a5b02ad651d91
#
_cell.length_a   1.000
_cell.length_b   1.000
_cell.length_c   1.000
_cell.angle_alpha   90.00
_cell.angle_beta   90.00
_cell.angle_gamma   90.00
#
_symmetry.space_group_name_H-M   'P 1'
#
loop_
_entity.id
_entity.type
_entity.pdbx_description
1 polymer ?
#
loop_
_entity_poly.entity_id
_entity_poly.type
_entity_poly.pdbx_seq_one_letter_code
_entity_poly.pdbx_strand_id
1 'polypeptide(L)'
;MLKYFLTSILLMPVVLGISLAVPPQAGSTPFSPAPVSRAIMERNKKAALEFYDLAINNKDYEAASKYIGSDYKQHNPLVGDGKEGFKAFLAMLKKDFPQAHSEVKRIFADGNYVIIHVHSIRIPNTPGRAIFDCFRFDENGKIVEHWDAIQDVPAKAANPNGMF
;
A
#
# COMPACT_ATOMS: atom_id res chain seq x y z
N MET A 1 11.70 4.24 -77.96
CA MET A 1 11.96 3.60 -76.66
C MET A 1 10.86 4.01 -75.71
N LEU A 2 9.92 3.12 -75.47
CA LEU A 2 8.70 3.35 -74.68
C LEU A 2 8.93 2.71 -73.30
N LYS A 3 9.03 3.54 -72.22
CA LYS A 3 9.19 3.08 -70.83
C LYS A 3 7.81 2.86 -70.24
N TYR A 4 7.50 1.59 -69.92
CA TYR A 4 6.28 1.23 -69.17
C TYR A 4 6.49 1.48 -67.70
N PHE A 5 5.67 2.34 -67.10
CA PHE A 5 5.53 2.49 -65.65
C PHE A 5 4.52 1.44 -65.14
N LEU A 6 5.02 0.45 -64.41
CA LEU A 6 4.17 -0.47 -63.65
C LEU A 6 3.80 0.23 -62.30
N THR A 7 2.52 0.59 -62.17
CA THR A 7 1.94 1.01 -60.91
C THR A 7 1.52 -0.22 -60.13
N SER A 8 2.26 -0.59 -59.09
CA SER A 8 1.87 -1.63 -58.13
C SER A 8 0.80 -1.09 -57.18
N ILE A 9 -0.43 -1.60 -57.35
CA ILE A 9 -1.51 -1.35 -56.39
C ILE A 9 -1.30 -2.28 -55.21
N LEU A 10 -0.93 -1.69 -54.06
CA LEU A 10 -0.80 -2.39 -52.79
C LEU A 10 -2.19 -2.57 -52.17
N LEU A 11 -2.73 -3.77 -52.24
CA LEU A 11 -3.98 -4.15 -51.55
C LEU A 11 -3.67 -4.27 -50.07
N MET A 12 -4.12 -3.32 -49.25
CA MET A 12 -4.12 -3.49 -47.81
C MET A 12 -5.22 -4.45 -47.38
N PRO A 13 -4.94 -5.45 -46.54
CA PRO A 13 -6.00 -6.29 -45.98
C PRO A 13 -6.80 -5.48 -44.96
N VAL A 14 -8.11 -5.40 -45.15
CA VAL A 14 -9.06 -4.91 -44.16
C VAL A 14 -9.12 -5.96 -43.06
N VAL A 15 -8.47 -5.68 -41.93
CA VAL A 15 -8.62 -6.48 -40.71
C VAL A 15 -9.97 -6.12 -40.12
N LEU A 16 -10.95 -7.02 -40.29
CA LEU A 16 -12.22 -6.94 -39.61
C LEU A 16 -11.96 -7.18 -38.11
N GLY A 17 -11.87 -6.11 -37.34
CA GLY A 17 -11.70 -6.18 -35.87
C GLY A 17 -12.95 -6.81 -35.25
N ILE A 18 -12.86 -8.07 -34.84
CA ILE A 18 -13.86 -8.70 -33.99
C ILE A 18 -13.71 -8.05 -32.62
N SER A 19 -14.58 -7.10 -32.30
CA SER A 19 -14.71 -6.54 -30.95
C SER A 19 -15.32 -7.65 -30.08
N LEU A 20 -14.47 -8.36 -29.35
CA LEU A 20 -14.91 -9.23 -28.27
C LEU A 20 -15.46 -8.31 -27.16
N ALA A 21 -16.79 -8.24 -27.07
CA ALA A 21 -17.45 -7.59 -25.95
C ALA A 21 -17.02 -8.31 -24.67
N VAL A 22 -16.22 -7.63 -23.83
CA VAL A 22 -15.90 -8.10 -22.48
C VAL A 22 -17.23 -8.14 -21.72
N PRO A 23 -17.65 -9.31 -21.20
CA PRO A 23 -18.88 -9.37 -20.40
C PRO A 23 -18.75 -8.38 -19.23
N PRO A 24 -19.86 -7.69 -18.85
CA PRO A 24 -19.84 -6.81 -17.70
C PRO A 24 -19.40 -7.64 -16.49
N GLN A 25 -18.31 -7.24 -15.87
CA GLN A 25 -17.87 -7.83 -14.60
C GLN A 25 -19.02 -7.64 -13.62
N ALA A 26 -19.48 -8.73 -13.02
CA ALA A 26 -20.51 -8.72 -11.98
C ALA A 26 -20.14 -7.66 -10.97
N GLY A 27 -21.01 -6.65 -10.82
CA GLY A 27 -20.74 -5.40 -10.15
C GLY A 27 -20.10 -5.58 -8.78
N SER A 28 -18.87 -5.13 -8.66
CA SER A 28 -18.40 -4.65 -7.38
C SER A 28 -19.34 -3.52 -7.00
N THR A 29 -20.20 -3.72 -5.99
CA THR A 29 -20.91 -2.60 -5.36
C THR A 29 -19.89 -1.53 -5.05
N PRO A 30 -20.10 -0.26 -5.45
CA PRO A 30 -19.15 0.78 -5.11
C PRO A 30 -18.95 0.75 -3.61
N PHE A 31 -17.67 0.64 -3.19
CA PHE A 31 -17.29 0.68 -1.79
C PHE A 31 -17.85 1.97 -1.18
N SER A 32 -18.89 1.84 -0.36
CA SER A 32 -19.45 2.94 0.43
C SER A 32 -19.42 2.50 1.89
N PRO A 33 -18.39 2.90 2.63
CA PRO A 33 -18.36 2.62 4.06
C PRO A 33 -19.57 3.29 4.72
N ALA A 34 -20.19 2.60 5.69
CA ALA A 34 -21.22 3.21 6.53
C ALA A 34 -20.65 4.50 7.15
N PRO A 35 -21.46 5.56 7.32
CA PRO A 35 -20.99 6.82 7.89
C PRO A 35 -20.44 6.57 9.29
N VAL A 36 -19.13 6.72 9.43
CA VAL A 36 -18.41 6.58 10.69
C VAL A 36 -18.23 7.97 11.30
N SER A 37 -18.46 8.11 12.60
CA SER A 37 -18.34 9.40 13.25
C SER A 37 -16.91 9.92 13.23
N ARG A 38 -16.73 11.25 13.22
CA ARG A 38 -15.42 11.90 13.30
C ARG A 38 -14.64 11.42 14.54
N ALA A 39 -15.30 11.20 15.67
CA ALA A 39 -14.67 10.72 16.88
C ALA A 39 -14.02 9.33 16.71
N ILE A 40 -14.69 8.44 15.98
CA ILE A 40 -14.16 7.10 15.66
C ILE A 40 -12.95 7.23 14.72
N MET A 41 -13.01 8.07 13.71
CA MET A 41 -11.88 8.31 12.81
C MET A 41 -10.66 8.86 13.55
N GLU A 42 -10.83 9.81 14.47
CA GLU A 42 -9.73 10.35 15.28
C GLU A 42 -9.16 9.28 16.25
N ARG A 43 -10.03 8.47 16.87
CA ARG A 43 -9.58 7.32 17.67
C ARG A 43 -8.72 6.35 16.84
N ASN A 44 -9.19 6.00 15.64
CA ASN A 44 -8.48 5.06 14.76
C ASN A 44 -7.15 5.64 14.27
N LYS A 45 -7.09 6.94 13.95
CA LYS A 45 -5.80 7.60 13.61
C LYS A 45 -4.81 7.52 14.78
N LYS A 46 -5.26 7.82 16.00
CA LYS A 46 -4.40 7.71 17.18
C LYS A 46 -3.89 6.28 17.37
N ALA A 47 -4.78 5.29 17.28
CA ALA A 47 -4.42 3.88 17.39
C ALA A 47 -3.43 3.44 16.31
N ALA A 48 -3.59 3.91 15.05
CA ALA A 48 -2.66 3.62 13.97
C ALA A 48 -1.25 4.18 14.25
N LEU A 49 -1.14 5.41 14.74
CA LEU A 49 0.15 6.03 15.07
C LEU A 49 0.85 5.30 16.21
N GLU A 50 0.13 4.98 17.30
CA GLU A 50 0.67 4.24 18.44
C GLU A 50 1.10 2.83 18.04
N PHE A 51 0.26 2.12 17.27
CA PHE A 51 0.60 0.82 16.72
C PHE A 51 1.86 0.88 15.87
N TYR A 52 1.95 1.84 14.97
CA TYR A 52 3.07 1.96 14.04
C TYR A 52 4.38 2.23 14.77
N ASP A 53 4.37 3.11 15.75
CA ASP A 53 5.55 3.41 16.58
C ASP A 53 6.00 2.19 17.38
N LEU A 54 5.08 1.52 18.07
CA LEU A 54 5.36 0.31 18.85
C LEU A 54 5.88 -0.83 17.95
N ALA A 55 5.25 -1.02 16.79
CA ALA A 55 5.59 -2.09 15.88
C ALA A 55 6.92 -1.83 15.16
N ILE A 56 7.05 -0.69 14.49
CA ILE A 56 8.13 -0.46 13.54
C ILE A 56 9.34 0.19 14.20
N ASN A 57 9.14 1.22 15.02
CA ASN A 57 10.24 1.92 15.67
C ASN A 57 10.75 1.14 16.90
N ASN A 58 9.85 0.71 17.79
CA ASN A 58 10.23 0.00 19.02
C ASN A 58 10.41 -1.51 18.79
N LYS A 59 9.83 -2.08 17.72
CA LYS A 59 9.86 -3.50 17.40
C LYS A 59 9.36 -4.37 18.57
N ASP A 60 8.34 -3.86 19.27
CA ASP A 60 7.71 -4.47 20.43
C ASP A 60 6.39 -5.15 20.01
N TYR A 61 6.46 -6.44 19.71
CA TYR A 61 5.29 -7.21 19.31
C TYR A 61 4.23 -7.25 20.41
N GLU A 62 4.61 -7.42 21.67
CA GLU A 62 3.66 -7.58 22.77
C GLU A 62 2.83 -6.31 22.98
N ALA A 63 3.46 -5.15 22.88
CA ALA A 63 2.76 -3.88 22.96
C ALA A 63 1.91 -3.62 21.71
N ALA A 64 2.47 -3.82 20.51
CA ALA A 64 1.79 -3.58 19.23
C ALA A 64 0.60 -4.53 19.01
N SER A 65 0.70 -5.80 19.41
CA SER A 65 -0.34 -6.81 19.21
C SER A 65 -1.67 -6.47 19.87
N LYS A 66 -1.67 -5.57 20.88
CA LYS A 66 -2.88 -5.08 21.55
C LYS A 66 -3.79 -4.27 20.61
N TYR A 67 -3.23 -3.74 19.52
CA TYR A 67 -3.97 -2.98 18.50
C TYR A 67 -4.54 -3.88 17.40
N ILE A 68 -4.11 -5.15 17.31
CA ILE A 68 -4.50 -6.09 16.25
C ILE A 68 -5.68 -6.95 16.71
N GLY A 69 -6.70 -7.04 15.86
CA GLY A 69 -7.86 -7.91 16.05
C GLY A 69 -7.53 -9.40 15.90
N SER A 70 -8.50 -10.27 16.23
CA SER A 70 -8.35 -11.74 16.12
C SER A 70 -8.15 -12.20 14.68
N ASP A 71 -8.85 -11.56 13.74
CA ASP A 71 -8.94 -11.96 12.33
C ASP A 71 -8.10 -11.05 11.42
N TYR A 72 -6.92 -10.66 11.90
CA TYR A 72 -5.99 -9.80 11.15
C TYR A 72 -5.54 -10.46 9.85
N LYS A 73 -5.70 -9.74 8.73
CA LYS A 73 -5.26 -10.14 7.40
C LYS A 73 -4.15 -9.22 6.90
N GLN A 74 -3.12 -9.85 6.34
CA GLN A 74 -1.97 -9.16 5.78
C GLN A 74 -1.97 -9.26 4.25
N HIS A 75 -1.86 -8.12 3.55
CA HIS A 75 -1.80 -8.09 2.09
C HIS A 75 -0.42 -7.74 1.52
N ASN A 76 0.57 -7.40 2.35
CA ASN A 76 1.95 -7.28 1.88
C ASN A 76 2.48 -8.68 1.52
N PRO A 77 2.88 -8.93 0.25
CA PRO A 77 3.29 -10.25 -0.21
C PRO A 77 4.59 -10.76 0.43
N LEU A 78 5.32 -9.88 1.13
CA LEU A 78 6.59 -10.22 1.81
C LEU A 78 6.42 -10.52 3.30
N VAL A 79 5.19 -10.44 3.82
CA VAL A 79 4.86 -10.65 5.24
C VAL A 79 3.86 -11.79 5.35
N GLY A 80 4.09 -12.74 6.25
CA GLY A 80 3.15 -13.81 6.50
C GLY A 80 1.80 -13.30 7.03
N ASP A 81 0.73 -14.06 6.77
CA ASP A 81 -0.62 -13.68 7.17
C ASP A 81 -0.84 -13.83 8.68
N GLY A 82 -1.80 -13.08 9.21
CA GLY A 82 -2.23 -13.13 10.59
C GLY A 82 -1.20 -12.63 11.60
N LYS A 83 -1.52 -12.80 12.88
CA LYS A 83 -0.68 -12.34 14.00
C LYS A 83 0.69 -13.01 14.01
N GLU A 84 0.78 -14.29 13.65
CA GLU A 84 2.05 -15.01 13.62
C GLU A 84 2.97 -14.51 12.50
N GLY A 85 2.43 -14.20 11.32
CA GLY A 85 3.18 -13.59 10.24
C GLY A 85 3.71 -12.21 10.64
N PHE A 86 2.87 -11.40 11.30
CA PHE A 86 3.28 -10.10 11.83
C PHE A 86 4.37 -10.23 12.91
N LYS A 87 4.25 -11.19 13.83
CA LYS A 87 5.26 -11.48 14.86
C LYS A 87 6.61 -11.84 14.25
N ALA A 88 6.60 -12.74 13.26
CA ALA A 88 7.80 -13.13 12.53
C ALA A 88 8.45 -11.95 11.81
N PHE A 89 7.65 -11.07 11.20
CA PHE A 89 8.13 -9.85 10.55
C PHE A 89 8.83 -8.91 11.56
N LEU A 90 8.25 -8.65 12.73
CA LEU A 90 8.89 -7.82 13.75
C LEU A 90 10.18 -8.46 14.31
N ALA A 91 10.20 -9.78 14.46
CA ALA A 91 11.41 -10.49 14.88
C ALA A 91 12.54 -10.34 13.85
N MET A 92 12.21 -10.42 12.55
CA MET A 92 13.16 -10.16 11.47
C MET A 92 13.64 -8.70 11.48
N LEU A 93 12.74 -7.73 11.63
CA LEU A 93 13.12 -6.31 11.72
C LEU A 93 14.08 -6.06 12.89
N LYS A 94 13.79 -6.64 14.06
CA LYS A 94 14.61 -6.48 15.26
C LYS A 94 16.01 -7.09 15.08
N LYS A 95 16.09 -8.23 14.40
CA LYS A 95 17.34 -8.95 14.17
C LYS A 95 18.19 -8.31 13.08
N ASP A 96 17.58 -8.07 11.90
CA ASP A 96 18.32 -7.75 10.68
C ASP A 96 18.42 -6.23 10.47
N PHE A 97 17.49 -5.44 11.03
CA PHE A 97 17.43 -3.99 10.92
C PHE A 97 17.18 -3.31 12.27
N PRO A 98 18.05 -3.52 13.28
CA PRO A 98 17.83 -3.00 14.64
C PRO A 98 17.72 -1.47 14.67
N GLN A 99 18.39 -0.77 13.77
CA GLN A 99 18.39 0.70 13.66
C GLN A 99 17.32 1.23 12.69
N ALA A 100 16.44 0.36 12.15
CA ALA A 100 15.36 0.82 11.29
C ALA A 100 14.46 1.80 12.04
N HIS A 101 14.16 2.91 11.38
CA HIS A 101 13.30 3.96 11.89
C HIS A 101 12.35 4.45 10.81
N SER A 102 11.16 4.86 11.22
CA SER A 102 10.13 5.38 10.33
C SER A 102 9.47 6.62 10.92
N GLU A 103 9.21 7.61 10.09
CA GLU A 103 8.52 8.84 10.44
C GLU A 103 7.22 8.95 9.66
N VAL A 104 6.09 9.10 10.34
CA VAL A 104 4.80 9.36 9.71
C VAL A 104 4.74 10.82 9.27
N LYS A 105 4.66 11.06 7.97
CA LYS A 105 4.58 12.41 7.38
C LYS A 105 3.16 12.94 7.29
N ARG A 106 2.19 12.07 7.02
CA ARG A 106 0.76 12.43 6.89
C ARG A 106 -0.11 11.28 7.34
N ILE A 107 -1.30 11.60 7.83
CA ILE A 107 -2.31 10.63 8.23
C ILE A 107 -3.69 11.09 7.78
N PHE A 108 -4.45 10.15 7.22
CA PHE A 108 -5.81 10.36 6.73
C PHE A 108 -6.72 9.28 7.31
N ALA A 109 -8.02 9.57 7.43
CA ALA A 109 -9.02 8.58 7.77
C ALA A 109 -10.27 8.81 6.95
N ASP A 110 -10.85 7.71 6.47
CA ASP A 110 -12.16 7.68 5.83
C ASP A 110 -12.90 6.42 6.30
N GLY A 111 -14.05 6.64 6.94
CA GLY A 111 -14.78 5.55 7.57
C GLY A 111 -13.93 4.84 8.64
N ASN A 112 -13.79 3.54 8.50
CA ASN A 112 -12.97 2.70 9.35
C ASN A 112 -11.57 2.43 8.77
N TYR A 113 -11.17 3.15 7.73
CA TYR A 113 -9.82 3.07 7.15
C TYR A 113 -8.95 4.23 7.62
N VAL A 114 -7.68 3.92 7.87
CA VAL A 114 -6.64 4.90 8.16
C VAL A 114 -5.49 4.67 7.19
N ILE A 115 -5.05 5.74 6.54
CA ILE A 115 -3.88 5.73 5.65
C ILE A 115 -2.82 6.60 6.26
N ILE A 116 -1.59 6.08 6.34
CA ILE A 116 -0.41 6.85 6.73
C ILE A 116 0.58 6.93 5.58
N HIS A 117 1.16 8.10 5.38
CA HIS A 117 2.30 8.31 4.48
C HIS A 117 3.56 8.38 5.30
N VAL A 118 4.52 7.52 5.03
CA VAL A 118 5.67 7.26 5.88
C VAL A 118 6.98 7.41 5.13
N HIS A 119 7.98 8.00 5.77
CA HIS A 119 9.39 7.87 5.42
C HIS A 119 10.01 6.77 6.28
N SER A 120 10.39 5.65 5.67
CA SER A 120 10.99 4.51 6.37
C SER A 120 12.45 4.33 5.96
N ILE A 121 13.35 4.33 6.94
CA ILE A 121 14.79 4.11 6.76
C ILE A 121 15.15 2.80 7.47
N ARG A 122 15.35 1.73 6.70
CA ARG A 122 15.78 0.42 7.25
C ARG A 122 17.27 0.36 7.51
N ILE A 123 18.06 0.96 6.62
CA ILE A 123 19.52 1.00 6.69
C ILE A 123 19.93 2.46 6.88
N PRO A 124 20.65 2.79 7.97
CA PRO A 124 21.13 4.15 8.22
C PRO A 124 21.90 4.73 7.03
N ASN A 125 21.79 6.04 6.85
CA ASN A 125 22.46 6.78 5.77
C ASN A 125 22.01 6.40 4.34
N THR A 126 20.86 5.72 4.18
CA THR A 126 20.21 5.53 2.89
C THR A 126 19.03 6.51 2.72
N PRO A 127 18.61 6.79 1.47
CA PRO A 127 17.44 7.63 1.24
C PRO A 127 16.14 7.04 1.81
N GLY A 128 16.09 5.72 2.04
CA GLY A 128 14.92 5.04 2.58
C GLY A 128 13.81 4.81 1.56
N ARG A 129 12.58 4.73 2.05
CA ARG A 129 11.38 4.39 1.29
C ARG A 129 10.23 5.31 1.63
N ALA A 130 9.45 5.65 0.63
CA ALA A 130 8.11 6.19 0.82
C ALA A 130 7.13 5.02 0.88
N ILE A 131 6.28 5.00 1.90
CA ILE A 131 5.29 3.95 2.12
C ILE A 131 3.93 4.61 2.32
N PHE A 132 2.90 4.06 1.68
CA PHE A 132 1.52 4.29 2.05
C PHE A 132 0.98 3.01 2.68
N ASP A 133 0.83 3.02 4.01
CA ASP A 133 0.18 1.93 4.75
C ASP A 133 -1.30 2.26 4.90
N CYS A 134 -2.16 1.29 4.64
CA CYS A 134 -3.60 1.37 4.82
C CYS A 134 -4.04 0.32 5.84
N PHE A 135 -4.72 0.75 6.89
CA PHE A 135 -5.27 -0.08 7.95
C PHE A 135 -6.79 -0.03 7.94
N ARG A 136 -7.44 -1.18 8.01
CA ARG A 136 -8.88 -1.25 8.30
C ARG A 136 -9.09 -1.63 9.78
N PHE A 137 -9.96 -0.88 10.42
CA PHE A 137 -10.34 -1.06 11.83
C PHE A 137 -11.69 -1.73 11.96
N ASP A 138 -11.87 -2.53 13.01
CA ASP A 138 -13.16 -3.00 13.44
C ASP A 138 -13.88 -1.96 14.34
N GLU A 139 -15.10 -2.28 14.77
CA GLU A 139 -15.92 -1.44 15.67
C GLU A 139 -15.26 -1.19 17.03
N ASN A 140 -14.41 -2.13 17.49
CA ASN A 140 -13.66 -2.05 18.75
C ASN A 140 -12.36 -1.24 18.63
N GLY A 141 -12.05 -0.73 17.44
CA GLY A 141 -10.81 0.02 17.20
C GLY A 141 -9.57 -0.86 17.09
N LYS A 142 -9.74 -2.13 16.65
CA LYS A 142 -8.63 -3.03 16.36
C LYS A 142 -8.36 -3.06 14.86
N ILE A 143 -7.08 -3.12 14.50
CA ILE A 143 -6.64 -3.31 13.13
C ILE A 143 -6.93 -4.75 12.72
N VAL A 144 -7.75 -4.93 11.70
CA VAL A 144 -8.16 -6.25 11.19
C VAL A 144 -7.66 -6.51 9.78
N GLU A 145 -7.06 -5.49 9.12
CA GLU A 145 -6.55 -5.68 7.77
C GLU A 145 -5.51 -4.60 7.44
N HIS A 146 -4.48 -4.99 6.68
CA HIS A 146 -3.39 -4.10 6.31
C HIS A 146 -2.95 -4.31 4.86
N TRP A 147 -2.80 -3.22 4.14
CA TRP A 147 -2.16 -3.12 2.82
C TRP A 147 -1.06 -2.08 2.87
N ASP A 148 -0.09 -2.20 1.97
CA ASP A 148 0.89 -1.15 1.75
C ASP A 148 1.27 -1.01 0.27
N ALA A 149 1.78 0.17 -0.06
CA ALA A 149 2.47 0.42 -1.31
C ALA A 149 3.82 1.07 -0.98
N ILE A 150 4.91 0.45 -1.47
CA ILE A 150 6.27 0.82 -1.11
C ILE A 150 7.01 1.28 -2.36
N GLN A 151 7.68 2.43 -2.27
CA GLN A 151 8.56 2.94 -3.31
C GLN A 151 9.90 3.36 -2.69
N ASP A 152 11.00 2.90 -3.28
CA ASP A 152 12.33 3.34 -2.86
C ASP A 152 12.52 4.83 -3.24
N VAL A 153 13.11 5.60 -2.33
CA VAL A 153 13.49 6.99 -2.60
C VAL A 153 14.72 6.97 -3.52
N PRO A 154 14.64 7.49 -4.75
CA PRO A 154 15.74 7.40 -5.69
C PRO A 154 16.88 8.36 -5.32
N ALA A 155 18.12 7.95 -5.58
CA ALA A 155 19.27 8.84 -5.39
C ALA A 155 19.25 10.07 -6.34
N LYS A 156 18.55 9.94 -7.48
CA LYS A 156 18.33 11.03 -8.45
C LYS A 156 16.88 11.02 -8.90
N ALA A 157 16.19 12.10 -8.67
CA ALA A 157 14.81 12.30 -9.11
C ALA A 157 14.74 13.15 -10.39
N ALA A 158 13.63 13.00 -11.13
CA ALA A 158 13.32 13.80 -12.32
C ALA A 158 12.90 15.23 -11.97
N ASN A 159 12.53 15.50 -10.72
CA ASN A 159 12.11 16.79 -10.20
C ASN A 159 12.67 17.01 -8.78
N PRO A 160 12.74 18.26 -8.29
CA PRO A 160 13.33 18.59 -6.98
C PRO A 160 12.33 18.52 -5.79
N ASN A 161 11.09 18.08 -5.98
CA ASN A 161 10.02 18.22 -4.97
C ASN A 161 10.14 17.25 -3.78
N GLY A 162 10.93 16.18 -3.93
CA GLY A 162 11.00 15.11 -2.93
C GLY A 162 9.75 14.19 -2.97
N MET A 163 9.70 13.26 -2.02
CA MET A 163 8.60 12.29 -1.93
C MET A 163 7.76 12.47 -0.66
N PHE A 164 8.03 13.51 0.13
CA PHE A 164 7.39 13.71 1.45
C PHE A 164 6.85 15.11 1.65
#